data_d846227d208a996b9c11b1581d8c95be
#
_entry.id   d846227d208a996b9c11b1581d8c95be
#
_cell.length_a   1.000
_cell.length_b   1.000
_cell.length_c   1.000
_cell.angle_alpha   90.00
_cell.angle_beta   90.00
_cell.angle_gamma   90.00
#
_symmetry.space_group_name_H-M   'P 1'
#
loop_
_entity.id
_entity.type
_entity.pdbx_description
1 polymer ?
#
loop_
_entity_poly.entity_id
_entity_poly.type
_entity_poly.pdbx_seq_one_letter_code
_entity_poly.pdbx_strand_id
1 'polypeptide(L)'
;ELCRRVKTQFETCHIPLILLTAKTSDEDRVEGYESGADGYICKPLRLSVLFAKIDNLLKRRKRMGVDFRKQLVFEAKELNYTSMDEAFIRKAVDCVNAHLSDCDFEHAQFMAEMGMARTTLADKLKLLTGLTPSAFISNVRLQAACRLIDEKKKIRIADLAYAVGFNDPKYFSSCFKKKFGLSPTEYMMKYDG
;
A
#
# COMPACT_ATOMS: atom_id res chain seq x y z
N GLU A 1 -13.60 -24.42 1.15
CA GLU A 1 -12.47 -24.72 0.25
C GLU A 1 -12.09 -23.50 -0.62
N LEU A 2 -12.99 -22.98 -1.49
CA LEU A 2 -12.68 -21.84 -2.40
C LEU A 2 -12.21 -20.59 -1.63
N CYS A 3 -12.94 -20.19 -0.58
CA CYS A 3 -12.59 -19.02 0.23
C CYS A 3 -11.17 -19.14 0.79
N ARG A 4 -10.85 -20.28 1.40
CA ARG A 4 -9.52 -20.56 1.96
C ARG A 4 -8.44 -20.47 0.89
N ARG A 5 -8.65 -21.06 -0.30
CA ARG A 5 -7.70 -20.98 -1.41
C ARG A 5 -7.45 -19.53 -1.85
N VAL A 6 -8.51 -18.73 -2.05
CA VAL A 6 -8.37 -17.32 -2.43
C VAL A 6 -7.62 -16.52 -1.36
N LYS A 7 -7.89 -16.79 -0.09
CA LYS A 7 -7.31 -16.03 1.03
C LYS A 7 -5.91 -16.47 1.44
N THR A 8 -5.48 -17.67 1.07
CA THR A 8 -4.12 -18.15 1.36
C THR A 8 -3.13 -17.92 0.21
N GLN A 9 -3.59 -17.62 -1.00
CA GLN A 9 -2.70 -17.31 -2.11
C GLN A 9 -2.24 -15.85 -2.07
N PHE A 10 -0.93 -15.64 -2.17
CA PHE A 10 -0.31 -14.31 -2.10
C PHE A 10 -0.86 -13.32 -3.15
N GLU A 11 -1.22 -13.82 -4.32
CA GLU A 11 -1.76 -13.02 -5.43
C GLU A 11 -3.22 -12.59 -5.24
N THR A 12 -4.01 -13.33 -4.45
CA THR A 12 -5.46 -13.14 -4.33
C THR A 12 -5.96 -12.82 -2.94
N CYS A 13 -5.14 -13.00 -1.89
CA CYS A 13 -5.54 -12.81 -0.49
C CYS A 13 -6.11 -11.40 -0.20
N HIS A 14 -5.67 -10.39 -0.97
CA HIS A 14 -6.13 -9.02 -0.85
C HIS A 14 -7.55 -8.80 -1.40
N ILE A 15 -8.12 -9.72 -2.18
CA ILE A 15 -9.46 -9.56 -2.79
C ILE A 15 -10.53 -9.71 -1.70
N PRO A 16 -11.41 -8.70 -1.49
CA PRO A 16 -12.53 -8.84 -0.56
C PRO A 16 -13.48 -9.97 -0.99
N LEU A 17 -13.87 -10.82 -0.06
CA LEU A 17 -14.71 -11.97 -0.34
C LEU A 17 -15.88 -12.03 0.64
N ILE A 18 -17.09 -12.01 0.11
CA ILE A 18 -18.34 -12.18 0.86
C ILE A 18 -18.95 -13.53 0.52
N LEU A 19 -19.18 -14.37 1.51
CA LEU A 19 -19.87 -15.64 1.33
C LEU A 19 -21.39 -15.42 1.34
N LEU A 20 -22.06 -15.90 0.29
CA LEU A 20 -23.50 -15.93 0.18
C LEU A 20 -23.96 -17.40 0.29
N THR A 21 -24.64 -17.77 1.37
CA THR A 21 -24.92 -19.18 1.68
C THR A 21 -26.34 -19.40 2.21
N ALA A 22 -26.87 -20.61 2.01
CA ALA A 22 -28.12 -21.04 2.63
C ALA A 22 -27.94 -21.59 4.07
N LYS A 23 -26.65 -21.81 4.48
CA LYS A 23 -26.33 -22.27 5.84
C LYS A 23 -26.53 -21.12 6.83
N THR A 24 -27.24 -21.39 7.91
CA THR A 24 -27.67 -20.35 8.87
C THR A 24 -27.21 -20.61 10.30
N SER A 25 -26.57 -21.76 10.58
CA SER A 25 -26.10 -22.07 11.93
C SER A 25 -24.94 -21.14 12.33
N ASP A 26 -24.76 -20.96 13.63
CA ASP A 26 -23.66 -20.12 14.13
C ASP A 26 -22.30 -20.81 13.88
N GLU A 27 -22.24 -22.14 13.90
CA GLU A 27 -21.05 -22.92 13.55
C GLU A 27 -20.62 -22.69 12.10
N ASP A 28 -21.57 -22.70 11.15
CA ASP A 28 -21.31 -22.42 9.74
C ASP A 28 -20.80 -20.99 9.51
N ARG A 29 -21.28 -20.04 10.33
CA ARG A 29 -20.81 -18.64 10.27
C ARG A 29 -19.39 -18.52 10.80
N VAL A 30 -19.07 -19.19 11.90
CA VAL A 30 -17.71 -19.24 12.46
C VAL A 30 -16.76 -19.87 11.44
N GLU A 31 -17.10 -21.04 10.87
CA GLU A 31 -16.29 -21.67 9.80
C GLU A 31 -16.08 -20.75 8.61
N GLY A 32 -17.12 -19.98 8.22
CA GLY A 32 -17.03 -18.99 7.15
C GLY A 32 -16.01 -17.90 7.43
N TYR A 33 -15.97 -17.36 8.63
CA TYR A 33 -14.99 -16.35 9.05
C TYR A 33 -13.59 -16.95 9.25
N GLU A 34 -13.48 -18.15 9.81
CA GLU A 34 -12.21 -18.87 9.94
C GLU A 34 -11.58 -19.23 8.59
N SER A 35 -12.40 -19.36 7.54
CA SER A 35 -11.90 -19.52 6.17
C SER A 35 -11.30 -18.23 5.57
N GLY A 36 -11.36 -17.10 6.30
CA GLY A 36 -10.83 -15.81 5.92
C GLY A 36 -11.81 -14.92 5.14
N ALA A 37 -13.12 -15.23 5.12
CA ALA A 37 -14.09 -14.38 4.45
C ALA A 37 -14.22 -13.00 5.13
N ASP A 38 -14.28 -11.93 4.34
CA ASP A 38 -14.49 -10.57 4.83
C ASP A 38 -15.96 -10.31 5.19
N GLY A 39 -16.86 -11.16 4.77
CA GLY A 39 -18.27 -11.09 5.08
C GLY A 39 -19.02 -12.39 4.86
N TYR A 40 -20.10 -12.56 5.60
CA TYR A 40 -21.00 -13.69 5.52
C TYR A 40 -22.45 -13.20 5.47
N ILE A 41 -23.25 -13.67 4.52
CA ILE A 41 -24.65 -13.30 4.36
C ILE A 41 -25.47 -14.56 4.05
N CYS A 42 -26.48 -14.81 4.88
CA CYS A 42 -27.41 -15.92 4.70
C CYS A 42 -28.46 -15.61 3.63
N LYS A 43 -28.86 -16.63 2.86
CA LYS A 43 -30.02 -16.59 1.99
C LYS A 43 -31.31 -16.89 2.82
N PRO A 44 -32.44 -16.22 2.53
CA PRO A 44 -32.68 -15.22 1.51
C PRO A 44 -31.98 -13.89 1.85
N LEU A 45 -31.20 -13.35 0.92
CA LEU A 45 -30.41 -12.13 1.15
C LEU A 45 -31.29 -10.88 0.93
N ARG A 46 -31.05 -9.87 1.77
CA ARG A 46 -31.56 -8.51 1.56
C ARG A 46 -30.50 -7.71 0.84
N LEU A 47 -30.82 -7.17 -0.33
CA LEU A 47 -29.87 -6.39 -1.14
C LEU A 47 -29.29 -5.20 -0.37
N SER A 48 -30.09 -4.54 0.47
CA SER A 48 -29.62 -3.44 1.33
C SER A 48 -28.48 -3.86 2.27
N VAL A 49 -28.55 -5.06 2.85
CA VAL A 49 -27.50 -5.61 3.73
C VAL A 49 -26.25 -5.93 2.92
N LEU A 50 -26.40 -6.52 1.73
CA LEU A 50 -25.29 -6.81 0.84
C LEU A 50 -24.55 -5.53 0.44
N PHE A 51 -25.29 -4.52 -0.04
CA PHE A 51 -24.71 -3.24 -0.45
C PHE A 51 -24.03 -2.52 0.72
N ALA A 52 -24.63 -2.51 1.90
CA ALA A 52 -24.01 -1.93 3.09
C ALA A 52 -22.68 -2.63 3.46
N LYS A 53 -22.62 -3.96 3.35
CA LYS A 53 -21.36 -4.70 3.58
C LYS A 53 -20.29 -4.40 2.54
N ILE A 54 -20.66 -4.37 1.26
CA ILE A 54 -19.74 -4.01 0.17
C ILE A 54 -19.20 -2.60 0.40
N ASP A 55 -20.07 -1.63 0.67
CA ASP A 55 -19.69 -0.24 0.88
C ASP A 55 -18.73 -0.08 2.08
N ASN A 56 -19.00 -0.78 3.18
CA ASN A 56 -18.12 -0.77 4.35
C ASN A 56 -16.74 -1.36 4.05
N LEU A 57 -16.65 -2.47 3.31
CA LEU A 57 -15.38 -3.08 2.91
C LEU A 57 -14.58 -2.13 2.01
N LEU A 58 -15.24 -1.49 1.03
CA LEU A 58 -14.60 -0.54 0.13
C LEU A 58 -14.13 0.74 0.87
N LYS A 59 -14.95 1.27 1.79
CA LYS A 59 -14.59 2.43 2.62
C LYS A 59 -13.40 2.13 3.52
N ARG A 60 -13.37 0.96 4.17
CA ARG A 60 -12.24 0.53 5.00
C ARG A 60 -10.94 0.51 4.19
N ARG A 61 -10.96 -0.09 3.00
CA ARG A 61 -9.78 -0.14 2.13
C ARG A 61 -9.34 1.23 1.64
N LYS A 62 -10.27 2.10 1.29
CA LYS A 62 -9.94 3.48 0.89
C LYS A 62 -9.24 4.24 2.02
N ARG A 63 -9.66 4.07 3.28
CA ARG A 63 -9.00 4.67 4.46
C ARG A 63 -7.57 4.15 4.61
N MET A 64 -7.36 2.83 4.54
CA MET A 64 -6.02 2.24 4.61
C MET A 64 -5.06 2.83 3.57
N GLY A 65 -5.51 3.03 2.32
CA GLY A 65 -4.70 3.66 1.29
C GLY A 65 -4.38 5.12 1.57
N VAL A 66 -5.27 5.87 2.21
CA VAL A 66 -4.99 7.26 2.64
C VAL A 66 -3.95 7.28 3.76
N ASP A 67 -4.10 6.40 4.74
CA ASP A 67 -3.20 6.33 5.89
C ASP A 67 -1.80 5.90 5.45
N PHE A 68 -1.67 4.89 4.59
CA PHE A 68 -0.38 4.51 3.99
C PHE A 68 0.36 5.69 3.34
N ARG A 69 -0.36 6.53 2.57
CA ARG A 69 0.26 7.68 1.89
C ARG A 69 0.74 8.77 2.83
N LYS A 70 0.17 8.86 4.04
CA LYS A 70 0.54 9.88 5.03
C LYS A 70 1.71 9.46 5.91
N GLN A 71 1.96 8.16 6.05
CA GLN A 71 3.06 7.67 6.89
C GLN A 71 4.43 8.06 6.30
N LEU A 72 5.35 8.53 7.13
CA LEU A 72 6.75 8.77 6.79
C LEU A 72 7.57 7.48 6.91
N VAL A 73 7.23 6.63 7.86
CA VAL A 73 7.78 5.30 8.05
C VAL A 73 6.65 4.29 7.93
N PHE A 74 6.90 3.18 7.25
CA PHE A 74 5.89 2.14 7.12
C PHE A 74 5.79 1.33 8.43
N GLU A 75 4.70 1.54 9.16
CA GLU A 75 4.32 0.74 10.33
C GLU A 75 3.01 0.00 10.04
N ALA A 76 3.14 -1.27 9.66
CA ALA A 76 2.01 -2.09 9.23
C ALA A 76 0.94 -2.27 10.31
N LYS A 77 1.34 -2.30 11.58
CA LYS A 77 0.44 -2.50 12.73
C LYS A 77 -0.63 -1.42 12.86
N GLU A 78 -0.34 -0.20 12.43
CA GLU A 78 -1.29 0.91 12.48
C GLU A 78 -2.35 0.87 11.38
N LEU A 79 -2.11 0.10 10.31
CA LEU A 79 -2.94 0.12 9.09
C LEU A 79 -3.97 -0.99 9.00
N ASN A 80 -4.10 -1.87 10.00
CA ASN A 80 -5.06 -2.98 10.01
C ASN A 80 -5.02 -3.87 8.75
N TYR A 81 -3.84 -4.10 8.19
CA TYR A 81 -3.63 -5.08 7.12
C TYR A 81 -3.78 -6.51 7.65
N THR A 82 -4.15 -7.43 6.76
CA THR A 82 -3.95 -8.86 7.06
C THR A 82 -2.45 -9.15 7.10
N SER A 83 -2.02 -10.19 7.80
CA SER A 83 -0.59 -10.57 7.88
C SER A 83 0.05 -10.76 6.51
N MET A 84 -0.69 -11.28 5.53
CA MET A 84 -0.21 -11.45 4.15
C MET A 84 -0.15 -10.14 3.37
N ASP A 85 -1.11 -9.23 3.56
CA ASP A 85 -1.08 -7.90 2.94
C ASP A 85 0.06 -7.06 3.53
N GLU A 86 0.31 -7.19 4.84
CA GLU A 86 1.44 -6.57 5.51
C GLU A 86 2.78 -7.09 4.94
N ALA A 87 2.95 -8.40 4.83
CA ALA A 87 4.15 -9.00 4.25
C ALA A 87 4.38 -8.56 2.81
N PHE A 88 3.30 -8.43 2.01
CA PHE A 88 3.38 -7.91 0.65
C PHE A 88 3.86 -6.46 0.61
N ILE A 89 3.25 -5.57 1.40
CA ILE A 89 3.64 -4.15 1.43
C ILE A 89 5.08 -3.99 1.94
N ARG A 90 5.45 -4.76 2.97
CA ARG A 90 6.83 -4.76 3.49
C ARG A 90 7.82 -5.17 2.40
N LYS A 91 7.58 -6.30 1.73
CA LYS A 91 8.41 -6.75 0.59
C LYS A 91 8.49 -5.69 -0.50
N ALA A 92 7.37 -5.02 -0.83
CA ALA A 92 7.34 -3.97 -1.84
C ALA A 92 8.15 -2.73 -1.44
N VAL A 93 8.07 -2.30 -0.18
CA VAL A 93 8.86 -1.20 0.37
C VAL A 93 10.35 -1.55 0.39
N ASP A 94 10.69 -2.76 0.85
CA ASP A 94 12.09 -3.23 0.92
C ASP A 94 12.70 -3.33 -0.48
N CYS A 95 11.96 -3.81 -1.46
CA CYS A 95 12.37 -3.86 -2.86
C CYS A 95 12.73 -2.46 -3.40
N VAL A 96 11.88 -1.46 -3.17
CA VAL A 96 12.18 -0.08 -3.59
C VAL A 96 13.38 0.50 -2.81
N ASN A 97 13.49 0.21 -1.52
CA ASN A 97 14.62 0.69 -0.71
C ASN A 97 15.95 0.06 -1.14
N ALA A 98 15.97 -1.20 -1.59
CA ALA A 98 17.16 -1.85 -2.13
C ALA A 98 17.69 -1.17 -3.41
N HIS A 99 16.80 -0.51 -4.17
CA HIS A 99 17.12 0.24 -5.39
C HIS A 99 16.90 1.76 -5.22
N LEU A 100 17.09 2.28 -4.01
CA LEU A 100 16.69 3.65 -3.68
C LEU A 100 17.35 4.68 -4.55
N SER A 101 18.67 4.58 -4.78
CA SER A 101 19.46 5.52 -5.57
C SER A 101 19.50 5.22 -7.07
N ASP A 102 18.93 4.10 -7.49
CA ASP A 102 18.88 3.71 -8.90
C ASP A 102 17.74 4.44 -9.61
N CYS A 103 18.09 5.46 -10.41
CA CYS A 103 17.08 6.23 -11.16
C CYS A 103 16.41 5.43 -12.29
N ASP A 104 17.04 4.34 -12.74
CA ASP A 104 16.52 3.47 -13.79
C ASP A 104 15.63 2.35 -13.24
N PHE A 105 15.58 2.20 -11.91
CA PHE A 105 14.66 1.28 -11.26
C PHE A 105 13.20 1.73 -11.46
N GLU A 106 12.57 1.09 -12.44
CA GLU A 106 11.23 1.40 -12.86
C GLU A 106 10.25 0.23 -12.64
N HIS A 107 9.03 0.42 -13.10
CA HIS A 107 7.93 -0.52 -12.97
C HIS A 107 8.26 -1.94 -13.47
N ALA A 108 9.03 -2.10 -14.56
CA ALA A 108 9.35 -3.42 -15.11
C ALA A 108 10.27 -4.24 -14.19
N GLN A 109 11.30 -3.62 -13.63
CA GLN A 109 12.20 -4.25 -12.67
C GLN A 109 11.48 -4.54 -11.36
N PHE A 110 10.67 -3.57 -10.87
CA PHE A 110 9.86 -3.75 -9.67
C PHE A 110 8.92 -4.96 -9.79
N MET A 111 8.28 -5.16 -10.95
CA MET A 111 7.44 -6.35 -11.21
C MET A 111 8.26 -7.65 -11.16
N ALA A 112 9.41 -7.66 -11.83
CA ALA A 112 10.28 -8.84 -11.89
C ALA A 112 10.73 -9.27 -10.50
N GLU A 113 11.15 -8.33 -9.64
CA GLU A 113 11.60 -8.62 -8.28
C GLU A 113 10.45 -9.02 -7.34
N MET A 114 9.27 -8.44 -7.53
CA MET A 114 8.08 -8.87 -6.79
C MET A 114 7.61 -10.25 -7.21
N GLY A 115 8.03 -10.76 -8.39
CA GLY A 115 7.62 -12.06 -8.94
C GLY A 115 6.15 -12.08 -9.33
N MET A 116 5.59 -10.95 -9.77
CA MET A 116 4.16 -10.80 -10.03
C MET A 116 3.88 -10.28 -11.45
N ALA A 117 2.77 -10.72 -12.06
CA ALA A 117 2.30 -10.17 -13.31
C ALA A 117 1.92 -8.68 -13.15
N ARG A 118 2.05 -7.91 -14.23
CA ARG A 118 1.84 -6.45 -14.26
C ARG A 118 0.49 -6.02 -13.68
N THR A 119 -0.58 -6.67 -14.12
CA THR A 119 -1.94 -6.37 -13.68
C THR A 119 -2.13 -6.71 -12.21
N THR A 120 -1.68 -7.88 -11.77
CA THR A 120 -1.80 -8.36 -10.39
C THR A 120 -1.07 -7.43 -9.41
N LEU A 121 0.17 -7.02 -9.73
CA LEU A 121 0.92 -6.08 -8.90
C LEU A 121 0.23 -4.71 -8.84
N ALA A 122 -0.21 -4.19 -9.99
CA ALA A 122 -0.86 -2.89 -10.07
C ALA A 122 -2.18 -2.86 -9.29
N ASP A 123 -3.01 -3.89 -9.44
CA ASP A 123 -4.31 -3.99 -8.76
C ASP A 123 -4.11 -4.17 -7.25
N LYS A 124 -3.16 -4.99 -6.84
CA LYS A 124 -2.87 -5.21 -5.40
C LYS A 124 -2.32 -3.95 -4.73
N LEU A 125 -1.36 -3.25 -5.35
CA LEU A 125 -0.86 -1.97 -4.85
C LEU A 125 -1.97 -0.92 -4.79
N LYS A 126 -2.77 -0.79 -5.86
CA LYS A 126 -3.85 0.17 -5.91
C LYS A 126 -4.91 -0.10 -4.83
N LEU A 127 -5.22 -1.37 -4.60
CA LEU A 127 -6.21 -1.76 -3.59
C LEU A 127 -5.69 -1.51 -2.16
N LEU A 128 -4.43 -1.81 -1.86
CA LEU A 128 -3.86 -1.70 -0.52
C LEU A 128 -3.39 -0.28 -0.19
N THR A 129 -2.83 0.44 -1.17
CA THR A 129 -2.20 1.75 -0.95
C THR A 129 -2.89 2.90 -1.66
N GLY A 130 -3.78 2.60 -2.60
CA GLY A 130 -4.39 3.59 -3.48
C GLY A 130 -3.43 4.15 -4.54
N LEU A 131 -2.23 3.56 -4.73
CA LEU A 131 -1.18 4.04 -5.63
C LEU A 131 -0.98 3.09 -6.80
N THR A 132 -0.64 3.66 -7.96
CA THR A 132 -0.06 2.88 -9.07
C THR A 132 1.38 2.47 -8.73
N PRO A 133 1.98 1.44 -9.38
CA PRO A 133 3.35 1.04 -9.11
C PRO A 133 4.37 2.17 -9.19
N SER A 134 4.32 3.02 -10.22
CA SER A 134 5.22 4.17 -10.34
C SER A 134 5.01 5.21 -9.25
N ALA A 135 3.74 5.47 -8.86
CA ALA A 135 3.43 6.36 -7.76
C ALA A 135 3.85 5.77 -6.41
N PHE A 136 3.83 4.44 -6.25
CA PHE A 136 4.32 3.75 -5.07
C PHE A 136 5.84 3.90 -4.93
N ILE A 137 6.60 3.63 -6.00
CA ILE A 137 8.06 3.85 -6.03
C ILE A 137 8.39 5.30 -5.63
N SER A 138 7.76 6.28 -6.31
CA SER A 138 7.97 7.69 -5.99
C SER A 138 7.60 8.02 -4.53
N ASN A 139 6.54 7.43 -4.01
CA ASN A 139 6.10 7.64 -2.63
C ASN A 139 7.14 7.15 -1.61
N VAL A 140 7.69 5.96 -1.80
CA VAL A 140 8.74 5.38 -0.95
C VAL A 140 10.02 6.22 -1.02
N ARG A 141 10.45 6.61 -2.22
CA ARG A 141 11.62 7.50 -2.43
C ARG A 141 11.49 8.85 -1.73
N LEU A 142 10.31 9.47 -1.80
CA LEU A 142 10.05 10.74 -1.10
C LEU A 142 10.03 10.58 0.43
N GLN A 143 9.55 9.44 0.94
CA GLN A 143 9.64 9.13 2.37
C GLN A 143 11.09 8.94 2.82
N ALA A 144 11.91 8.26 1.99
CA ALA A 144 13.33 8.11 2.25
C ALA A 144 14.07 9.47 2.23
N ALA A 145 13.66 10.40 1.37
CA ALA A 145 14.21 11.75 1.36
C ALA A 145 13.98 12.48 2.69
N CYS A 146 12.78 12.38 3.29
CA CYS A 146 12.54 12.96 4.63
C CYS A 146 13.48 12.35 5.67
N ARG A 147 13.63 11.02 5.71
CA ARG A 147 14.57 10.36 6.63
C ARG A 147 16.00 10.84 6.46
N LEU A 148 16.48 10.99 5.22
CA LEU A 148 17.82 11.51 4.93
C LEU A 148 18.02 12.98 5.35
N ILE A 149 16.95 13.79 5.27
CA ILE A 149 16.96 15.17 5.80
C ILE A 149 17.12 15.14 7.32
N ASP A 150 16.30 14.34 8.00
CA ASP A 150 16.29 14.24 9.47
C ASP A 150 17.63 13.72 10.00
N GLU A 151 18.28 12.78 9.28
CA GLU A 151 19.58 12.21 9.65
C GLU A 151 20.77 13.17 9.39
N LYS A 152 20.78 13.83 8.22
CA LYS A 152 21.98 14.56 7.73
C LYS A 152 21.94 16.06 8.02
N LYS A 153 20.82 16.61 8.50
CA LYS A 153 20.59 18.04 8.80
C LYS A 153 20.97 19.04 7.71
N LYS A 154 22.06 18.84 6.96
CA LYS A 154 22.49 19.67 5.83
C LYS A 154 22.86 18.82 4.63
N ILE A 155 21.99 18.81 3.62
CA ILE A 155 22.20 18.12 2.34
C ILE A 155 21.78 19.04 1.20
N ARG A 156 22.54 19.07 0.10
CA ARG A 156 22.12 19.79 -1.10
C ARG A 156 20.92 19.11 -1.75
N ILE A 157 19.97 19.89 -2.25
CA ILE A 157 18.73 19.35 -2.85
C ILE A 157 19.04 18.42 -4.03
N ALA A 158 20.06 18.73 -4.84
CA ALA A 158 20.48 17.88 -5.93
C ALA A 158 21.02 16.52 -5.44
N ASP A 159 21.88 16.55 -4.41
CA ASP A 159 22.45 15.33 -3.83
C ASP A 159 21.36 14.47 -3.17
N LEU A 160 20.41 15.11 -2.51
CA LEU A 160 19.24 14.43 -1.94
C LEU A 160 18.38 13.76 -3.03
N ALA A 161 18.09 14.48 -4.12
CA ALA A 161 17.32 13.94 -5.24
C ALA A 161 18.00 12.70 -5.84
N TYR A 162 19.29 12.77 -6.12
CA TYR A 162 20.05 11.63 -6.66
C TYR A 162 20.13 10.47 -5.66
N ALA A 163 20.34 10.76 -4.38
CA ALA A 163 20.43 9.73 -3.33
C ALA A 163 19.12 8.91 -3.20
N VAL A 164 17.99 9.50 -3.60
CA VAL A 164 16.69 8.81 -3.57
C VAL A 164 16.17 8.46 -4.97
N GLY A 165 17.04 8.39 -5.98
CA GLY A 165 16.74 7.86 -7.31
C GLY A 165 15.94 8.78 -8.22
N PHE A 166 15.97 10.09 -8.00
CA PHE A 166 15.44 11.06 -8.97
C PHE A 166 16.60 11.62 -9.80
N ASN A 167 16.50 11.54 -11.12
CA ASN A 167 17.47 12.08 -12.06
C ASN A 167 17.32 13.60 -12.32
N ASP A 168 16.19 14.19 -11.92
CA ASP A 168 15.92 15.64 -12.04
C ASP A 168 15.55 16.25 -10.67
N PRO A 169 16.44 17.08 -10.06
CA PRO A 169 16.17 17.77 -8.80
C PRO A 169 14.96 18.73 -8.82
N LYS A 170 14.62 19.29 -9.99
CA LYS A 170 13.44 20.15 -10.12
C LYS A 170 12.16 19.32 -10.06
N TYR A 171 12.13 18.19 -10.76
CA TYR A 171 11.03 17.25 -10.71
C TYR A 171 10.88 16.66 -9.31
N PHE A 172 11.97 16.26 -8.66
CA PHE A 172 11.98 15.83 -7.26
C PHE A 172 11.32 16.88 -6.35
N SER A 173 11.76 18.14 -6.41
CA SER A 173 11.23 19.22 -5.57
C SER A 173 9.74 19.46 -5.80
N SER A 174 9.27 19.35 -7.04
CA SER A 174 7.85 19.44 -7.39
C SER A 174 7.05 18.28 -6.77
N CYS A 175 7.52 17.04 -6.90
CA CYS A 175 6.89 15.85 -6.31
C CYS A 175 6.87 15.92 -4.78
N PHE A 176 7.96 16.38 -4.17
CA PHE A 176 8.08 16.55 -2.71
C PHE A 176 7.06 17.57 -2.21
N LYS A 177 7.02 18.76 -2.83
CA LYS A 177 6.05 19.81 -2.47
C LYS A 177 4.60 19.35 -2.64
N LYS A 178 4.30 18.64 -3.72
CA LYS A 178 2.97 18.07 -3.95
C LYS A 178 2.56 17.08 -2.87
N LYS A 179 3.50 16.29 -2.35
CA LYS A 179 3.22 15.28 -1.32
C LYS A 179 3.14 15.86 0.07
N PHE A 180 4.09 16.71 0.47
CA PHE A 180 4.23 17.19 1.85
C PHE A 180 3.71 18.61 2.08
N GLY A 181 3.31 19.32 1.02
CA GLY A 181 2.85 20.71 1.10
C GLY A 181 3.98 21.75 1.25
N LEU A 182 5.22 21.32 1.45
CA LEU A 182 6.43 22.13 1.62
C LEU A 182 7.47 21.69 0.59
N SER A 183 8.27 22.63 0.10
CA SER A 183 9.46 22.29 -0.67
C SER A 183 10.50 21.59 0.20
N PRO A 184 11.45 20.83 -0.38
CA PRO A 184 12.52 20.20 0.42
C PRO A 184 13.28 21.21 1.28
N THR A 185 13.55 22.41 0.78
CA THR A 185 14.23 23.49 1.51
C THR A 185 13.39 23.98 2.70
N GLU A 186 12.11 24.25 2.49
CA GLU A 186 11.18 24.65 3.56
C GLU A 186 11.03 23.54 4.62
N TYR A 187 11.04 22.28 4.20
CA TYR A 187 11.00 21.13 5.09
C TYR A 187 12.25 21.06 5.97
N MET A 188 13.44 21.20 5.39
CA MET A 188 14.71 21.27 6.14
C MET A 188 14.70 22.39 7.18
N MET A 189 14.32 23.61 6.78
CA MET A 189 14.27 24.76 7.69
C MET A 189 13.31 24.56 8.86
N LYS A 190 12.22 23.86 8.65
CA LYS A 190 11.19 23.62 9.68
C LYS A 190 11.61 22.59 10.74
N TYR A 191 12.46 21.64 10.38
CA TYR A 191 12.88 20.54 11.23
C TYR A 191 14.37 20.64 11.65
N ASP A 192 15.05 21.74 11.30
CA ASP A 192 16.44 22.04 11.68
C ASP A 192 16.54 22.83 13.00
N GLY A 193 15.40 22.92 13.76
CA GLY A 193 15.27 23.62 15.05
C GLY A 193 15.38 22.69 16.25
#